data_c50e6378a67d1f29a486c4ddbae535cf
#
_entry.id   c50e6378a67d1f29a486c4ddbae535cf
#
_cell.length_a   1.000
_cell.length_b   1.000
_cell.length_c   1.000
_cell.angle_alpha   90.00
_cell.angle_beta   90.00
_cell.angle_gamma   90.00
#
_symmetry.space_group_name_H-M   'P 1'
#
loop_
_entity.id
_entity.type
_entity.pdbx_description
1 polymer ?
#
loop_
_entity_poly.entity_id
_entity_poly.type
_entity_poly.pdbx_seq_one_letter_code
_entity_poly.pdbx_strand_id
1 'polypeptide(L)'
;FGLTTATVYLSRFPGDKVGDDNAIPVSVVLLPDFSGMTQQQRLNPPAVELSATELTIPPIEEKAKKKLTVIVTNVGKSDLEITDLQVFNPALGVQLKKRVLKPGAKTKMKITAYGKYLNKVKGTPRVLMITNDPNCPKVIIKVNVTAK
;
A
#
# COMPACT_ATOMS: atom_id res chain seq x y z
N PHE A 1 -5.61 -7.50 -7.23
CA PHE A 1 -4.43 -7.55 -6.34
C PHE A 1 -4.63 -6.62 -5.14
N GLY A 2 -3.74 -6.71 -4.15
CA GLY A 2 -3.78 -5.87 -2.97
C GLY A 2 -4.43 -6.52 -1.76
N LEU A 3 -4.82 -5.69 -0.76
CA LEU A 3 -5.41 -6.18 0.49
C LEU A 3 -6.85 -6.62 0.25
N THR A 4 -7.12 -7.88 0.55
CA THR A 4 -8.47 -8.45 0.60
C THR A 4 -8.79 -8.86 2.02
N THR A 5 -9.99 -8.55 2.50
CA THR A 5 -10.46 -8.91 3.84
C THR A 5 -11.69 -9.79 3.75
N ALA A 6 -11.80 -10.73 4.68
CA ALA A 6 -12.97 -11.58 4.87
C ALA A 6 -13.21 -11.79 6.37
N THR A 7 -14.40 -12.22 6.73
CA THR A 7 -14.71 -12.65 8.10
C THR A 7 -15.08 -14.11 8.06
N VAL A 8 -14.42 -14.91 8.89
CA VAL A 8 -14.74 -16.32 9.12
C VAL A 8 -15.44 -16.42 10.48
N TYR A 9 -16.52 -17.17 10.55
CA TYR A 9 -17.24 -17.39 11.80
C TYR A 9 -16.99 -18.79 12.32
N LEU A 10 -16.58 -18.89 13.57
CA LEU A 10 -16.37 -20.18 14.24
C LEU A 10 -17.68 -20.65 14.90
N SER A 11 -18.24 -21.75 14.40
CA SER A 11 -19.39 -22.39 15.07
C SER A 11 -18.91 -23.26 16.22
N ARG A 12 -19.40 -23.00 17.42
CA ARG A 12 -19.09 -23.74 18.66
C ARG A 12 -20.01 -24.95 18.87
N PHE A 13 -21.20 -24.90 18.26
CA PHE A 13 -22.22 -25.95 18.32
C PHE A 13 -23.20 -25.84 17.12
N PRO A 14 -23.91 -26.87 16.73
CA PRO A 14 -24.93 -26.81 15.68
C PRO A 14 -25.98 -25.74 15.97
N GLY A 15 -26.19 -24.81 15.03
CA GLY A 15 -27.15 -23.71 15.18
C GLY A 15 -26.57 -22.44 15.86
N ASP A 16 -25.28 -22.40 16.14
CA ASP A 16 -24.60 -21.19 16.65
C ASP A 16 -24.78 -20.03 15.66
N LYS A 17 -25.24 -18.89 16.16
CA LYS A 17 -25.49 -17.70 15.32
C LYS A 17 -24.22 -16.97 15.07
N VAL A 18 -24.05 -16.46 13.83
CA VAL A 18 -22.94 -15.57 13.49
C VAL A 18 -23.08 -14.24 14.23
N GLY A 19 -21.99 -13.79 14.83
CA GLY A 19 -21.93 -12.54 15.61
C GLY A 19 -20.48 -12.14 15.88
N ASP A 20 -20.31 -11.01 16.53
CA ASP A 20 -18.96 -10.45 16.80
C ASP A 20 -18.15 -11.33 17.76
N ASP A 21 -18.82 -12.13 18.59
CA ASP A 21 -18.21 -13.02 19.59
C ASP A 21 -17.58 -14.29 18.98
N ASN A 22 -17.94 -14.64 17.74
CA ASN A 22 -17.39 -15.77 17.00
C ASN A 22 -16.82 -15.38 15.63
N ALA A 23 -16.64 -14.09 15.37
CA ALA A 23 -16.08 -13.55 14.15
C ALA A 23 -14.55 -13.53 14.21
N ILE A 24 -13.91 -14.09 13.20
CA ILE A 24 -12.45 -14.06 13.00
C ILE A 24 -12.15 -13.25 11.75
N PRO A 25 -11.64 -12.01 11.89
CA PRO A 25 -11.23 -11.23 10.72
C PRO A 25 -9.98 -11.85 10.08
N VAL A 26 -10.04 -12.08 8.78
CA VAL A 26 -8.94 -12.60 7.98
C VAL A 26 -8.58 -11.55 6.93
N SER A 27 -7.29 -11.30 6.77
CA SER A 27 -6.79 -10.42 5.72
C SER A 27 -5.63 -11.06 4.97
N VAL A 28 -5.59 -10.87 3.66
CA VAL A 28 -4.55 -11.39 2.78
C VAL A 28 -4.15 -10.32 1.76
N VAL A 29 -2.87 -10.26 1.44
CA VAL A 29 -2.38 -9.42 0.34
C VAL A 29 -2.14 -10.32 -0.87
N LEU A 30 -2.93 -10.10 -1.92
CA LEU A 30 -2.79 -10.79 -3.20
C LEU A 30 -1.72 -10.11 -4.04
N LEU A 31 -0.70 -10.87 -4.41
CA LEU A 31 0.42 -10.41 -5.24
C LEU A 31 0.27 -10.95 -6.68
N PRO A 32 0.91 -10.30 -7.68
CA PRO A 32 1.01 -10.85 -9.01
C PRO A 32 1.70 -12.21 -9.02
N ASP A 33 1.27 -13.09 -9.92
CA ASP A 33 1.93 -14.36 -10.16
C ASP A 33 3.04 -14.18 -11.22
N PHE A 34 4.25 -14.55 -10.84
CA PHE A 34 5.44 -14.46 -11.68
C PHE A 34 5.90 -15.81 -12.23
N SER A 35 5.15 -16.89 -11.97
CA SER A 35 5.51 -18.25 -12.42
C SER A 35 5.60 -18.37 -13.94
N GLY A 36 4.73 -17.64 -14.67
CA GLY A 36 4.66 -17.61 -16.13
C GLY A 36 5.70 -16.71 -16.82
N MET A 37 6.61 -16.07 -16.10
CA MET A 37 7.62 -15.20 -16.71
C MET A 37 8.59 -15.99 -17.60
N THR A 38 8.81 -15.50 -18.82
CA THR A 38 9.83 -16.02 -19.74
C THR A 38 11.23 -15.73 -19.19
N GLN A 39 12.24 -16.47 -19.71
CA GLN A 39 13.63 -16.22 -19.34
C GLN A 39 14.08 -14.78 -19.67
N GLN A 40 13.65 -14.25 -20.81
CA GLN A 40 13.97 -12.86 -21.21
C GLN A 40 13.36 -11.84 -20.26
N GLN A 41 12.12 -12.04 -19.80
CA GLN A 41 11.48 -11.19 -18.80
C GLN A 41 12.19 -11.24 -17.43
N ARG A 42 12.68 -12.42 -17.04
CA ARG A 42 13.46 -12.59 -15.80
C ARG A 42 14.82 -11.92 -15.88
N LEU A 43 15.45 -11.89 -17.05
CA LEU A 43 16.75 -11.20 -17.26
C LEU A 43 16.63 -9.68 -17.37
N ASN A 44 15.46 -9.18 -17.75
CA ASN A 44 15.18 -7.76 -17.92
C ASN A 44 13.93 -7.32 -17.17
N PRO A 45 13.84 -7.54 -15.84
CA PRO A 45 12.64 -7.23 -15.08
C PRO A 45 12.44 -5.71 -14.95
N PRO A 46 11.21 -5.26 -14.71
CA PRO A 46 10.98 -3.94 -14.12
C PRO A 46 11.57 -3.90 -12.72
N ALA A 47 11.95 -2.72 -12.25
CA ALA A 47 12.44 -2.55 -10.89
C ALA A 47 11.95 -1.23 -10.32
N VAL A 48 11.31 -1.29 -9.17
CA VAL A 48 10.77 -0.12 -8.49
C VAL A 48 11.77 0.46 -7.50
N GLU A 49 11.95 1.77 -7.57
CA GLU A 49 12.68 2.54 -6.55
C GLU A 49 11.82 3.70 -6.07
N LEU A 50 11.79 3.91 -4.76
CA LEU A 50 11.10 5.02 -4.13
C LEU A 50 12.10 5.97 -3.47
N SER A 51 11.82 7.28 -3.53
CA SER A 51 12.64 8.28 -2.82
C SER A 51 12.58 8.13 -1.29
N ALA A 52 11.50 7.55 -0.75
CA ALA A 52 11.35 7.21 0.66
C ALA A 52 10.23 6.18 0.85
N THR A 53 10.41 5.27 1.80
CA THR A 53 9.40 4.31 2.27
C THR A 53 8.88 4.63 3.67
N GLU A 54 9.57 5.54 4.37
CA GLU A 54 9.13 6.09 5.65
C GLU A 54 9.11 7.61 5.56
N LEU A 55 7.97 8.19 5.94
CA LEU A 55 7.75 9.63 5.94
C LEU A 55 7.44 10.06 7.36
N THR A 56 8.07 11.13 7.80
CA THR A 56 7.82 11.70 9.14
C THR A 56 7.19 13.07 8.99
N ILE A 57 6.12 13.32 9.74
CA ILE A 57 5.41 14.59 9.76
C ILE A 57 5.26 15.08 11.20
N PRO A 58 5.28 16.39 11.43
CA PRO A 58 4.91 16.95 12.72
C PRO A 58 3.43 16.67 13.04
N PRO A 59 3.02 16.80 14.30
CA PRO A 59 1.61 16.75 14.66
C PRO A 59 0.78 17.72 13.82
N ILE A 60 -0.38 17.29 13.38
CA ILE A 60 -1.29 18.09 12.54
C ILE A 60 -2.55 18.42 13.33
N GLU A 61 -3.00 19.67 13.24
CA GLU A 61 -4.29 20.08 13.80
C GLU A 61 -5.44 19.31 13.15
N GLU A 62 -6.53 19.12 13.88
CA GLU A 62 -7.66 18.29 13.46
C GLU A 62 -8.24 18.71 12.10
N LYS A 63 -8.33 20.01 11.82
CA LYS A 63 -8.86 20.54 10.56
C LYS A 63 -7.82 20.65 9.45
N ALA A 64 -6.55 20.40 9.74
CA ALA A 64 -5.45 20.55 8.79
C ALA A 64 -5.18 19.29 7.96
N LYS A 65 -4.53 19.48 6.83
CA LYS A 65 -4.07 18.43 5.92
C LYS A 65 -2.60 18.67 5.60
N LYS A 66 -1.79 17.60 5.63
CA LYS A 66 -0.38 17.65 5.19
C LYS A 66 -0.23 16.84 3.91
N LYS A 67 0.35 17.47 2.90
CA LYS A 67 0.68 16.81 1.62
C LYS A 67 2.15 16.40 1.62
N LEU A 68 2.41 15.16 1.24
CA LEU A 68 3.73 14.57 1.09
C LEU A 68 3.90 14.08 -0.35
N THR A 69 5.12 14.05 -0.83
CA THR A 69 5.40 13.55 -2.17
C THR A 69 6.51 12.51 -2.10
N VAL A 70 6.26 11.36 -2.71
CA VAL A 70 7.24 10.30 -2.94
C VAL A 70 7.45 10.18 -4.44
N ILE A 71 8.70 10.13 -4.87
CA ILE A 71 9.04 9.87 -6.26
C ILE A 71 9.14 8.35 -6.44
N VAL A 72 8.40 7.84 -7.40
CA VAL A 72 8.48 6.45 -7.85
C VAL A 72 9.24 6.42 -9.16
N THR A 73 10.31 5.65 -9.24
CA THR A 73 11.20 5.51 -10.40
C THR A 73 11.21 4.08 -10.86
N ASN A 74 11.15 3.85 -12.17
CA ASN A 74 11.49 2.56 -12.74
C ASN A 74 12.99 2.53 -13.07
N VAL A 75 13.76 1.80 -12.27
CA VAL A 75 15.20 1.59 -12.46
C VAL A 75 15.49 0.26 -13.19
N GLY A 76 14.45 -0.45 -13.61
CA GLY A 76 14.54 -1.71 -14.34
C GLY A 76 14.68 -1.53 -15.86
N LYS A 77 14.58 -2.65 -16.58
CA LYS A 77 14.78 -2.72 -18.02
C LYS A 77 13.51 -2.92 -18.83
N SER A 78 12.38 -3.18 -18.18
CA SER A 78 11.05 -3.27 -18.80
C SER A 78 10.05 -2.38 -18.09
N ASP A 79 8.85 -2.24 -18.63
CA ASP A 79 7.81 -1.36 -18.10
C ASP A 79 7.39 -1.78 -16.69
N LEU A 80 7.47 -0.84 -15.74
CA LEU A 80 7.00 -1.00 -14.38
C LEU A 80 5.53 -0.62 -14.32
N GLU A 81 4.69 -1.53 -13.86
CA GLU A 81 3.28 -1.31 -13.65
C GLU A 81 2.95 -1.30 -12.15
N ILE A 82 2.28 -0.26 -11.69
CA ILE A 82 1.68 -0.19 -10.36
C ILE A 82 0.24 -0.70 -10.47
N THR A 83 0.05 -1.98 -10.16
CA THR A 83 -1.22 -2.69 -10.36
C THR A 83 -2.26 -2.30 -9.33
N ASP A 84 -1.84 -2.03 -8.10
CA ASP A 84 -2.74 -1.55 -7.05
C ASP A 84 -2.08 -0.54 -6.11
N LEU A 85 -2.92 0.30 -5.49
CA LEU A 85 -2.50 1.36 -4.59
C LEU A 85 -3.61 1.61 -3.56
N GLN A 86 -3.39 1.21 -2.34
CA GLN A 86 -4.38 1.23 -1.26
C GLN A 86 -3.86 1.94 -0.01
N VAL A 87 -4.79 2.47 0.79
CA VAL A 87 -4.53 3.00 2.13
C VAL A 87 -5.24 2.12 3.17
N PHE A 88 -4.58 1.86 4.29
CA PHE A 88 -5.14 0.97 5.32
C PHE A 88 -6.17 1.65 6.23
N ASN A 89 -6.24 2.98 6.19
CA ASN A 89 -7.20 3.73 7.01
C ASN A 89 -7.49 5.12 6.39
N PRO A 90 -8.58 5.77 6.80
CA PRO A 90 -8.99 7.06 6.25
C PRO A 90 -8.07 8.25 6.63
N ALA A 91 -7.04 8.01 7.45
CA ALA A 91 -6.08 9.07 7.83
C ALA A 91 -5.15 9.47 6.69
N LEU A 92 -5.02 8.62 5.67
CA LEU A 92 -4.25 8.90 4.47
C LEU A 92 -5.14 8.89 3.23
N GLY A 93 -4.79 9.72 2.26
CA GLY A 93 -5.22 9.61 0.87
C GLY A 93 -3.99 9.47 -0.01
N VAL A 94 -4.08 8.72 -1.09
CA VAL A 94 -2.98 8.52 -2.03
C VAL A 94 -3.44 8.77 -3.46
N GLN A 95 -2.59 9.44 -4.24
CA GLN A 95 -2.82 9.71 -5.66
C GLN A 95 -1.53 9.47 -6.44
N LEU A 96 -1.65 8.79 -7.57
CA LEU A 96 -0.56 8.51 -8.49
C LEU A 96 -0.97 8.95 -9.90
N LYS A 97 -0.14 9.79 -10.53
CA LYS A 97 -0.46 10.37 -11.84
C LYS A 97 -0.30 9.37 -12.99
N LYS A 98 0.71 8.50 -12.92
CA LYS A 98 1.00 7.47 -13.93
C LYS A 98 1.20 6.14 -13.22
N ARG A 99 0.53 5.09 -13.71
CA ARG A 99 0.64 3.73 -13.18
C ARG A 99 1.59 2.84 -13.97
N VAL A 100 1.94 3.23 -15.19
CA VAL A 100 2.91 2.53 -16.03
C VAL A 100 4.09 3.46 -16.30
N LEU A 101 5.28 2.99 -16.00
CA LEU A 101 6.54 3.72 -16.13
C LEU A 101 7.50 2.93 -17.03
N LYS A 102 7.90 3.53 -18.13
CA LYS A 102 8.99 2.99 -18.97
C LYS A 102 10.31 2.97 -18.21
N PRO A 103 11.30 2.17 -18.62
CA PRO A 103 12.65 2.21 -18.05
C PRO A 103 13.18 3.63 -17.92
N GLY A 104 13.68 3.99 -16.72
CA GLY A 104 14.17 5.32 -16.37
C GLY A 104 13.11 6.38 -16.08
N ALA A 105 11.82 6.09 -16.33
CA ALA A 105 10.75 7.06 -16.08
C ALA A 105 10.42 7.21 -14.60
N LYS A 106 9.93 8.40 -14.24
CA LYS A 106 9.54 8.76 -12.87
C LYS A 106 8.11 9.29 -12.81
N THR A 107 7.45 9.08 -11.68
CA THR A 107 6.16 9.70 -11.37
C THR A 107 6.12 10.16 -9.93
N LYS A 108 5.26 11.15 -9.65
CA LYS A 108 5.03 11.66 -8.29
C LYS A 108 3.83 10.96 -7.68
N MET A 109 4.03 10.31 -6.56
CA MET A 109 2.97 9.83 -5.68
C MET A 109 2.70 10.91 -4.63
N LYS A 110 1.47 11.39 -4.57
CA LYS A 110 1.01 12.37 -3.58
C LYS A 110 0.29 11.64 -2.47
N ILE A 111 0.78 11.78 -1.25
CA ILE A 111 0.15 11.25 -0.04
C ILE A 111 -0.38 12.43 0.76
N THR A 112 -1.66 12.39 1.10
CA THR A 112 -2.31 13.42 1.93
C THR A 112 -2.63 12.83 3.28
N ALA A 113 -2.11 13.42 4.34
CA ALA A 113 -2.41 13.07 5.71
C ALA A 113 -3.50 14.01 6.25
N TYR A 114 -4.57 13.44 6.83
CA TYR A 114 -5.73 14.18 7.34
C TYR A 114 -5.70 14.21 8.87
N GLY A 115 -5.53 15.38 9.49
CA GLY A 115 -5.46 15.56 10.93
C GLY A 115 -6.69 15.02 11.67
N LYS A 116 -7.89 15.18 11.09
CA LYS A 116 -9.14 14.66 11.64
C LYS A 116 -9.11 13.18 12.01
N TYR A 117 -8.39 12.39 11.23
CA TYR A 117 -8.35 10.93 11.41
C TYR A 117 -7.03 10.46 12.04
N LEU A 118 -5.92 11.16 11.81
CA LEU A 118 -4.60 10.80 12.34
C LEU A 118 -4.60 10.65 13.87
N ASN A 119 -5.27 11.56 14.57
CA ASN A 119 -5.34 11.54 16.02
C ASN A 119 -6.20 10.39 16.59
N LYS A 120 -6.95 9.69 15.75
CA LYS A 120 -7.86 8.59 16.12
C LYS A 120 -7.35 7.21 15.68
N VAL A 121 -6.28 7.18 14.88
CA VAL A 121 -5.73 5.93 14.35
C VAL A 121 -4.85 5.26 15.41
N LYS A 122 -5.15 4.00 15.69
CA LYS A 122 -4.25 3.13 16.45
C LYS A 122 -3.17 2.57 15.50
N GLY A 123 -1.91 2.89 15.77
CA GLY A 123 -0.76 2.43 14.98
C GLY A 123 -0.35 3.38 13.86
N THR A 124 0.64 2.98 13.09
CA THR A 124 1.23 3.79 12.01
C THR A 124 0.41 3.68 10.72
N PRO A 125 -0.11 4.80 10.18
CA PRO A 125 -0.78 4.83 8.89
C PRO A 125 0.16 4.37 7.75
N ARG A 126 -0.38 3.59 6.81
CA ARG A 126 0.42 2.98 5.73
C ARG A 126 -0.29 3.09 4.38
N VAL A 127 0.52 3.19 3.34
CA VAL A 127 0.10 3.01 1.94
C VAL A 127 0.68 1.68 1.46
N LEU A 128 -0.15 0.84 0.86
CA LEU A 128 0.23 -0.37 0.16
C LEU A 128 0.30 -0.08 -1.34
N MET A 129 1.40 -0.43 -1.97
CA MET A 129 1.58 -0.39 -3.42
C MET A 129 1.96 -1.78 -3.91
N ILE A 130 1.24 -2.28 -4.91
CA ILE A 130 1.54 -3.54 -5.60
C ILE A 130 2.09 -3.22 -6.99
N THR A 131 3.15 -3.92 -7.37
CA THR A 131 3.84 -3.72 -8.63
C THR A 131 4.08 -5.05 -9.35
N ASN A 132 4.40 -4.97 -10.63
CA ASN A 132 4.87 -6.11 -11.43
C ASN A 132 6.39 -6.36 -11.32
N ASP A 133 7.08 -5.72 -10.36
CA ASP A 133 8.48 -6.01 -10.05
C ASP A 133 8.57 -7.36 -9.30
N PRO A 134 9.20 -8.40 -9.88
CA PRO A 134 9.27 -9.71 -9.25
C PRO A 134 10.12 -9.74 -7.97
N ASN A 135 11.05 -8.79 -7.82
CA ASN A 135 11.89 -8.67 -6.63
C ASN A 135 11.24 -7.82 -5.53
N CYS A 136 10.32 -6.93 -5.92
CA CYS A 136 9.63 -6.02 -4.99
C CYS A 136 8.15 -5.86 -5.36
N PRO A 137 7.36 -6.96 -5.35
CA PRO A 137 5.95 -6.93 -5.76
C PRO A 137 5.05 -6.17 -4.79
N LYS A 138 5.50 -5.99 -3.54
CA LYS A 138 4.79 -5.31 -2.47
C LYS A 138 5.67 -4.25 -1.82
N VAL A 139 5.23 -3.00 -1.86
CA VAL A 139 5.87 -1.87 -1.17
C VAL A 139 4.92 -1.30 -0.13
N ILE A 140 5.41 -1.09 1.08
CA ILE A 140 4.67 -0.42 2.15
C ILE A 140 5.36 0.89 2.47
N ILE A 141 4.60 1.99 2.39
CA ILE A 141 5.06 3.32 2.76
C ILE A 141 4.40 3.70 4.09
N LYS A 142 5.20 3.95 5.11
CA LYS A 142 4.74 4.34 6.46
C LYS A 142 4.73 5.86 6.61
N VAL A 143 3.74 6.39 7.30
CA VAL A 143 3.67 7.82 7.66
C VAL A 143 3.72 7.93 9.17
N ASN A 144 4.86 8.30 9.71
CA ASN A 144 5.09 8.47 11.13
C ASN A 144 4.73 9.91 11.55
N VAL A 145 4.01 10.06 12.65
CA VAL A 145 3.76 11.37 13.28
C VAL A 145 4.71 11.49 14.47
N THR A 146 5.53 12.53 14.49
CA THR A 146 6.40 12.79 15.65
C THR A 146 5.55 13.10 16.88
N ALA A 147 5.99 12.61 18.05
CA ALA A 147 5.41 13.03 19.31
C ALA A 147 5.57 14.55 19.49
N LYS A 148 4.61 15.18 20.20
CA LYS A 148 4.73 16.57 20.62
C LYS A 148 5.84 16.70 21.67
#